data_8b5cc7d1ec6b5501f0b41780f3e2c5d7
#
_entry.id   8b5cc7d1ec6b5501f0b41780f3e2c5d7
#
_cell.length_a   1.000
_cell.length_b   1.000
_cell.length_c   1.000
_cell.angle_alpha   90.00
_cell.angle_beta   90.00
_cell.angle_gamma   90.00
#
_symmetry.space_group_name_H-M   'P 1'
#
loop_
_entity.id
_entity.type
_entity.pdbx_description
1 polymer ?
#
loop_
_entity_poly.entity_id
_entity_poly.type
_entity_poly.pdbx_seq_one_letter_code
_entity_poly.pdbx_strand_id
1 'polypeptide(L)' 'MIYVTRLNHTPVVLNCDLIEHVETTPDTVISLTTGQKLMVLETPDEIIERVVKYRQSIFSCSALTAGNEAHGRR' A
#
# COMPACT_ATOMS: atom_id res chain seq x y z
N MET A 1 -0.08 3.83 3.54
CA MET A 1 1.36 3.49 3.58
C MET A 1 1.56 2.00 3.62
N ILE A 2 2.40 1.48 2.77
CA ILE A 2 2.75 0.06 2.77
C ILE A 2 4.26 -0.07 2.70
N TYR A 3 4.78 -1.20 3.19
CA TYR A 3 6.19 -1.54 3.05
C TYR A 3 6.40 -2.35 1.78
N VAL A 4 7.41 -1.99 1.00
CA VAL A 4 7.86 -2.79 -0.13
C VAL A 4 9.37 -2.91 -0.05
N THR A 5 9.93 -3.88 -0.76
CA THR A 5 11.37 -4.16 -0.72
C THR A 5 11.96 -3.92 -2.10
N ARG A 6 12.92 -3.02 -2.19
CA ARG A 6 13.63 -2.77 -3.45
C ARG A 6 14.44 -4.00 -3.85
N LEU A 7 14.85 -4.05 -5.11
CA LEU A 7 15.63 -5.18 -5.61
C LEU A 7 16.94 -5.36 -4.85
N ASN A 8 17.49 -4.31 -4.26
CA ASN A 8 18.69 -4.39 -3.45
C ASN A 8 18.40 -4.77 -1.99
N HIS A 9 17.19 -5.26 -1.71
CA HIS A 9 16.74 -5.70 -0.37
C HIS A 9 16.59 -4.56 0.63
N THR A 10 16.52 -3.32 0.18
CA THR A 10 16.28 -2.17 1.05
C THR A 10 14.78 -1.96 1.21
N PRO A 11 14.25 -1.94 2.44
CA PRO A 11 12.83 -1.68 2.65
C PRO A 11 12.49 -0.21 2.39
N VAL A 12 11.30 0.03 1.84
CA VAL A 12 10.81 1.37 1.55
C VAL A 12 9.37 1.45 2.00
N VAL A 13 9.02 2.55 2.66
CA VAL A 13 7.62 2.86 2.98
C VAL A 13 7.05 3.66 1.83
N LEU A 14 5.97 3.18 1.25
CA LEU A 14 5.39 3.76 0.05
C LEU A 14 3.97 4.25 0.35
N ASN A 15 3.67 5.47 -0.10
CA ASN A 15 2.30 5.97 -0.03
C ASN A 15 1.50 5.31 -1.16
N CYS A 16 0.63 4.38 -0.81
CA CYS A 16 -0.10 3.60 -1.80
C CYS A 16 -1.11 4.44 -2.59
N ASP A 17 -1.47 5.62 -2.11
CA ASP A 17 -2.36 6.52 -2.85
C ASP A 17 -1.67 7.12 -4.07
N LEU A 18 -0.35 7.05 -4.15
CA LEU A 18 0.40 7.54 -5.29
C LEU A 18 0.64 6.48 -6.36
N ILE A 19 0.22 5.24 -6.13
CA ILE A 19 0.41 4.16 -7.09
C ILE A 19 -0.57 4.33 -8.24
N GLU A 20 -0.03 4.45 -9.46
CA GLU A 20 -0.86 4.51 -10.67
C GLU A 20 -1.15 3.11 -11.17
N HIS A 21 -0.09 2.30 -11.35
CA HIS A 21 -0.27 0.92 -11.77
C HIS A 21 0.98 0.11 -11.41
N VAL A 22 0.83 -1.21 -11.49
CA VAL A 22 1.89 -2.17 -11.18
C VAL A 22 2.05 -3.11 -12.36
N GLU A 23 3.28 -3.28 -12.83
CA GLU A 23 3.60 -4.19 -13.93
C GLU A 23 4.53 -5.29 -13.45
N THR A 24 4.53 -6.43 -14.13
CA THR A 24 5.27 -7.62 -13.68
C THR A 24 6.41 -8.04 -14.59
N THR A 25 6.59 -7.41 -15.74
CA THR A 25 7.55 -7.89 -16.76
C THR A 25 8.63 -6.87 -16.96
N PRO A 26 9.91 -7.26 -16.84
CA PRO A 26 10.42 -8.55 -16.31
C PRO A 26 10.35 -8.66 -14.79
N ASP A 27 10.31 -7.53 -14.08
CA ASP A 27 10.21 -7.48 -12.63
C ASP A 27 8.95 -6.71 -12.22
N THR A 28 8.61 -6.76 -10.95
CA THR A 28 7.50 -5.97 -10.43
C THR A 28 7.91 -4.50 -10.40
N VAL A 29 7.23 -3.69 -11.18
CA VAL A 29 7.49 -2.25 -11.27
C VAL A 29 6.25 -1.51 -10.84
N ILE A 30 6.39 -0.66 -9.82
CA ILE A 30 5.32 0.20 -9.34
C ILE A 30 5.51 1.56 -9.98
N SER A 31 4.54 2.00 -10.77
CA SER A 31 4.56 3.33 -11.38
C SER A 31 3.73 4.28 -10.51
N LEU A 32 4.33 5.40 -10.15
CA LEU A 32 3.70 6.39 -9.29
C LEU A 32 3.14 7.54 -10.13
N THR A 33 2.12 8.18 -9.61
CA THR A 33 1.50 9.33 -10.29
C THR A 33 2.47 10.50 -10.43
N THR A 34 3.55 10.52 -9.67
CA THR A 34 4.60 11.54 -9.77
C THR A 34 5.52 11.32 -10.97
N GLY A 35 5.37 10.20 -11.69
CA GLY A 35 6.25 9.84 -12.79
C GLY A 35 7.40 8.94 -12.40
N GLN A 36 7.60 8.72 -11.12
CA GLN A 36 8.66 7.82 -10.64
C GLN A 36 8.25 6.37 -10.78
N LYS A 37 9.23 5.50 -10.94
CA LYS A 37 9.03 4.05 -11.00
C LYS A 37 9.91 3.38 -9.97
N LEU A 38 9.38 2.34 -9.35
CA LEU A 38 10.06 1.62 -8.28
C LEU A 38 10.03 0.13 -8.58
N MET A 39 11.20 -0.49 -8.68
CA MET A 39 11.30 -1.94 -8.85
C MET A 39 11.38 -2.60 -7.48
N VAL A 40 10.52 -3.60 -7.27
CA VAL A 40 10.40 -4.25 -5.95
C VAL A 40 10.42 -5.76 -6.11
N LEU A 41 10.67 -6.45 -4.98
CA LEU A 41 10.73 -7.90 -4.92
C LEU A 41 9.35 -8.53 -4.77
N GLU A 42 8.40 -7.80 -4.22
CA GLU A 42 7.05 -8.31 -4.00
C GLU A 42 6.33 -8.56 -5.32
N THR A 43 5.44 -9.56 -5.34
CA THR A 43 4.57 -9.78 -6.48
C THR A 43 3.44 -8.76 -6.47
N PRO A 44 2.79 -8.52 -7.61
CA PRO A 44 1.61 -7.63 -7.64
C PRO A 44 0.52 -8.06 -6.66
N ASP A 45 0.31 -9.37 -6.51
CA ASP A 45 -0.70 -9.88 -5.59
C ASP A 45 -0.35 -9.52 -4.15
N GLU A 46 0.93 -9.59 -3.78
CA GLU A 46 1.38 -9.19 -2.46
C GLU A 46 1.17 -7.70 -2.23
N ILE A 47 1.43 -6.88 -3.24
CA ILE A 47 1.23 -5.44 -3.14
C ILE A 47 -0.25 -5.12 -2.96
N ILE A 48 -1.11 -5.76 -3.74
CA ILE A 48 -2.56 -5.57 -3.63
C ILE A 48 -3.02 -5.95 -2.22
N GLU A 49 -2.56 -7.08 -1.73
CA GLU A 49 -2.93 -7.54 -0.39
C GLU A 49 -2.52 -6.54 0.69
N ARG A 50 -1.32 -5.98 0.58
CA ARG A 50 -0.83 -4.99 1.54
C ARG A 50 -1.66 -3.71 1.50
N VAL A 51 -2.05 -3.27 0.31
CA VAL A 51 -2.89 -2.09 0.15
C VAL A 51 -4.26 -2.33 0.78
N VAL A 52 -4.86 -3.48 0.51
CA VAL A 52 -6.17 -3.82 1.07
C VAL A 52 -6.11 -3.86 2.60
N LYS A 53 -5.11 -4.51 3.16
CA LYS A 53 -4.95 -4.58 4.62
C LYS A 53 -4.76 -3.20 5.23
N TYR A 54 -3.98 -2.35 4.58
CA TYR A 54 -3.77 -0.99 5.05
C TYR A 54 -5.09 -0.21 5.09
N ARG A 55 -5.87 -0.29 4.02
CA ARG A 55 -7.14 0.43 3.95
C ARG A 55 -8.14 -0.10 4.97
N GLN A 56 -8.18 -1.40 5.18
CA GLN A 56 -9.04 -2.00 6.20
C GLN A 56 -8.66 -1.50 7.59
N SER A 57 -7.37 -1.39 7.87
CA SER A 57 -6.88 -0.89 9.14
C SER A 57 -7.31 0.56 9.37
N ILE A 58 -7.20 1.40 8.34
CA ILE A 58 -7.62 2.80 8.43
C ILE A 58 -9.12 2.90 8.68
N PHE A 59 -9.93 2.13 7.95
CA PHE A 59 -11.38 2.15 8.13
C PHE A 59 -11.76 1.70 9.53
N SER A 60 -11.11 0.68 10.05
CA SER A 60 -11.37 0.21 11.40
C SER A 60 -11.08 1.30 12.43
N CYS A 61 -9.94 1.98 12.29
CA CYS A 61 -9.58 3.08 13.18
C CYS A 61 -10.60 4.21 13.07
N SER A 62 -11.00 4.57 11.87
CA SER A 62 -11.97 5.63 11.64
C SER A 62 -13.31 5.29 12.26
N ALA A 63 -13.76 4.04 12.11
CA ALA A 63 -15.02 3.60 12.68
C ALA A 63 -15.01 3.70 14.20
N LEU A 64 -13.90 3.32 14.82
CA LEU A 64 -13.76 3.37 16.27
C LEU A 64 -13.76 4.80 16.81
N THR A 65 -13.14 5.73 16.08
CA THR A 65 -13.06 7.11 16.54
C THR A 65 -14.32 7.89 16.24
N ALA A 66 -15.04 7.53 15.25
CA ALA A 66 -16.26 8.24 14.84
C ALA A 66 -17.43 7.86 15.73
N GLY A 67 -17.42 6.70 16.23
CA GLY A 67 -18.51 6.26 17.09
C GLY A 67 -18.25 6.70 18.51
N ASN A 68 -17.59 6.77 18.08
CA ASN A 68 -17.49 7.02 18.82
C ASN A 68 -17.46 7.23 18.99
N GLU A 69 -17.33 6.93 18.94
CA GLU A 69 -17.49 7.16 19.12
C GLU A 69 -17.64 6.76 18.95
N ALA A 70 -17.81 6.37 19.14
CA ALA A 70 -18.06 6.02 19.11
C ALA A 70 -18.07 5.39 18.67
N HIS A 71 -17.88 4.86 18.52
CA HIS A 71 -18.18 4.42 18.16
C HIS A 71 -18.09 3.89 17.85
N GLY A 72 -17.93 3.68 17.83
CA GLY A 72 -17.90 3.36 17.76
C GLY A 72 -17.87 2.82 17.19
N ARG A 73 -18.11 2.46 17.16
CA ARG A 73 -18.44 2.17 16.70
C ARG A 73 -18.38 1.69 16.27
N ARG A 74 -18.33 1.56 16.39
CA ARG A 74 -18.62 1.35 16.00
C ARG A 74 -18.58 1.20 15.73
#